data_30fe612b5d5e1ee774a2d871567ab61e
#
_entry.id   30fe612b5d5e1ee774a2d871567ab61e
#
_cell.length_a   1.000
_cell.length_b   1.000
_cell.length_c   1.000
_cell.angle_alpha   90.00
_cell.angle_beta   90.00
_cell.angle_gamma   90.00
#
_symmetry.space_group_name_H-M   'P 1'
#
loop_
_entity.id
_entity.type
_entity.pdbx_description
1 polymer ?
#
loop_
_entity_poly.entity_id
_entity_poly.type
_entity_poly.pdbx_seq_one_letter_code
_entity_poly.pdbx_strand_id
1 'polypeptide(L)'
;MTSQRTLPVLIIFAVLVLTFAGCRENPPLTTQEAEGKHLYEVRCAHCHEDNDLALKKVPPSLHAVFKSATLPSGTPATDAEVRHVVLAGKGMMPSFNGRFDDAQMSALLAYLHTGLREAAP
;
A
#
# COMPACT_ATOMS: atom_id res chain seq x y z
N MET A 1 51.57 26.79 -13.03
CA MET A 1 50.84 27.37 -11.89
C MET A 1 49.29 27.40 -12.10
N THR A 2 48.70 26.38 -12.71
CA THR A 2 47.29 26.35 -13.05
C THR A 2 46.51 25.21 -12.39
N SER A 3 47.16 24.41 -11.53
CA SER A 3 46.53 23.17 -10.96
C SER A 3 45.75 23.35 -9.67
N GLN A 4 45.83 24.49 -8.97
CA GLN A 4 45.19 24.64 -7.66
C GLN A 4 43.76 25.20 -7.69
N ARG A 5 43.30 25.72 -8.84
CA ARG A 5 41.94 26.31 -8.96
C ARG A 5 40.87 25.34 -9.43
N THR A 6 41.24 24.20 -10.00
CA THR A 6 40.31 23.21 -10.51
C THR A 6 39.77 22.25 -9.45
N LEU A 7 40.55 21.99 -8.40
CA LEU A 7 40.18 21.12 -7.30
C LEU A 7 38.90 21.54 -6.56
N PRO A 8 38.78 22.84 -6.14
CA PRO A 8 37.57 23.29 -5.43
C PRO A 8 36.33 23.28 -6.32
N VAL A 9 36.47 23.53 -7.61
CA VAL A 9 35.33 23.48 -8.56
C VAL A 9 34.80 22.07 -8.72
N LEU A 10 35.69 21.07 -8.80
CA LEU A 10 35.29 19.65 -8.87
C LEU A 10 34.60 19.16 -7.60
N ILE A 11 35.06 19.63 -6.43
CA ILE A 11 34.44 19.28 -5.14
C ILE A 11 33.04 19.90 -5.02
N ILE A 12 32.85 21.15 -5.44
CA ILE A 12 31.55 21.83 -5.43
C ILE A 12 30.57 21.12 -6.39
N PHE A 13 31.06 20.71 -7.57
CA PHE A 13 30.22 19.97 -8.53
C PHE A 13 29.82 18.57 -8.00
N ALA A 14 30.72 17.86 -7.34
CA ALA A 14 30.45 16.58 -6.72
C ALA A 14 29.44 16.68 -5.57
N VAL A 15 29.54 17.71 -4.75
CA VAL A 15 28.57 17.98 -3.65
C VAL A 15 27.20 18.36 -4.20
N LEU A 16 27.14 19.13 -5.29
CA LEU A 16 25.87 19.54 -5.91
C LEU A 16 25.12 18.36 -6.52
N VAL A 17 25.84 17.38 -7.11
CA VAL A 17 25.21 16.18 -7.68
C VAL A 17 24.68 15.23 -6.61
N LEU A 18 25.30 15.18 -5.43
CA LEU A 18 24.87 14.34 -4.31
C LEU A 18 23.56 14.85 -3.64
N THR A 19 23.24 16.13 -3.77
CA THR A 19 22.02 16.70 -3.15
C THR A 19 20.75 16.41 -3.94
N PHE A 20 20.83 16.00 -5.20
CA PHE A 20 19.66 15.65 -6.02
C PHE A 20 19.20 14.17 -5.89
N ALA A 21 19.93 13.34 -5.14
CA ALA A 21 19.59 11.91 -4.98
C ALA A 21 18.57 11.61 -3.85
N GLY A 22 17.93 12.64 -3.26
CA GLY A 22 17.28 12.54 -1.95
C GLY A 22 15.76 12.43 -1.91
N CYS A 23 15.01 12.57 -3.00
CA CYS A 23 13.55 12.40 -2.97
C CYS A 23 13.16 11.16 -3.78
N ARG A 24 13.10 10.03 -3.10
CA ARG A 24 12.38 8.87 -3.62
C ARG A 24 10.89 9.13 -3.37
N GLU A 25 10.27 9.93 -4.23
CA GLU A 25 8.81 10.01 -4.26
C GLU A 25 8.30 8.63 -4.67
N ASN A 26 7.33 8.12 -3.92
CA ASN A 26 6.64 6.91 -4.34
C ASN A 26 6.01 7.16 -5.71
N PRO A 27 6.15 6.25 -6.68
CA PRO A 27 5.51 6.44 -7.97
C PRO A 27 3.99 6.59 -7.78
N PRO A 28 3.30 7.35 -8.66
CA PRO A 28 1.86 7.48 -8.58
C PRO A 28 1.18 6.10 -8.65
N LEU A 29 -0.01 6.01 -8.10
CA LEU A 29 -0.82 4.79 -8.24
C LEU A 29 -1.17 4.57 -9.72
N THR A 30 -1.12 3.32 -10.16
CA THR A 30 -1.68 2.93 -11.44
C THR A 30 -3.21 3.11 -11.42
N THR A 31 -3.85 3.12 -12.58
CA THR A 31 -5.32 3.18 -12.67
C THR A 31 -5.99 2.05 -11.87
N GLN A 32 -5.43 0.85 -11.93
CA GLN A 32 -5.94 -0.30 -11.18
C GLN A 32 -5.77 -0.12 -9.66
N GLU A 33 -4.61 0.35 -9.21
CA GLU A 33 -4.38 0.64 -7.79
C GLU A 33 -5.25 1.78 -7.28
N ALA A 34 -5.51 2.81 -8.10
CA ALA A 34 -6.40 3.92 -7.75
C ALA A 34 -7.85 3.46 -7.60
N GLU A 35 -8.35 2.59 -8.48
CA GLU A 35 -9.65 1.93 -8.33
C GLU A 35 -9.69 1.08 -7.06
N GLY A 36 -8.63 0.29 -6.81
CA GLY A 36 -8.49 -0.50 -5.59
C GLY A 36 -8.50 0.35 -4.33
N LYS A 37 -7.84 1.52 -4.35
CA LYS A 37 -7.88 2.51 -3.27
C LYS A 37 -9.30 2.97 -2.99
N HIS A 38 -10.03 3.36 -4.02
CA HIS A 38 -11.43 3.79 -3.89
C HIS A 38 -12.30 2.68 -3.26
N LEU A 39 -12.18 1.44 -3.74
CA LEU A 39 -12.90 0.29 -3.19
C LEU A 39 -12.54 0.06 -1.71
N TYR A 40 -11.26 0.16 -1.36
CA TYR A 40 -10.78 0.04 0.01
C TYR A 40 -11.40 1.09 0.93
N GLU A 41 -11.36 2.37 0.53
CA GLU A 41 -11.90 3.50 1.30
C GLU A 41 -13.39 3.33 1.60
N VAL A 42 -14.18 2.94 0.60
CA VAL A 42 -15.64 2.84 0.76
C VAL A 42 -16.12 1.52 1.38
N ARG A 43 -15.26 0.49 1.48
CA ARG A 43 -15.69 -0.85 1.92
C ARG A 43 -14.91 -1.42 3.10
N CYS A 44 -13.66 -0.98 3.30
CA CYS A 44 -12.73 -1.61 4.22
C CYS A 44 -12.26 -0.66 5.32
N ALA A 45 -11.92 0.59 4.97
CA ALA A 45 -11.29 1.57 5.85
C ALA A 45 -12.09 1.85 7.12
N HIS A 46 -13.43 1.93 7.05
CA HIS A 46 -14.29 2.15 8.20
C HIS A 46 -14.07 1.18 9.36
N CYS A 47 -13.64 -0.05 9.05
CA CYS A 47 -13.31 -1.04 10.06
C CYS A 47 -11.81 -1.20 10.27
N HIS A 48 -11.03 -1.21 9.17
CA HIS A 48 -9.61 -1.56 9.21
C HIS A 48 -8.66 -0.39 9.45
N GLU A 49 -9.13 0.86 9.29
CA GLU A 49 -8.38 2.09 9.61
C GLU A 49 -8.99 2.78 10.85
N ASP A 50 -10.22 3.25 10.70
CA ASP A 50 -10.82 4.20 11.63
C ASP A 50 -11.59 3.53 12.77
N ASN A 51 -11.94 2.25 12.60
CA ASN A 51 -12.86 1.54 13.51
C ASN A 51 -14.13 2.33 13.83
N ASP A 52 -14.70 3.00 12.83
CA ASP A 52 -15.89 3.87 12.96
C ASP A 52 -17.09 3.17 13.59
N LEU A 53 -17.15 1.84 13.47
CA LEU A 53 -18.22 1.03 14.07
C LEU A 53 -17.97 0.72 15.55
N ALA A 54 -16.89 1.26 16.15
CA ALA A 54 -16.50 1.03 17.54
C ALA A 54 -16.52 -0.46 17.94
N LEU A 55 -15.99 -1.30 17.07
CA LEU A 55 -15.95 -2.74 17.30
C LEU A 55 -15.09 -3.07 18.53
N LYS A 56 -15.61 -3.90 19.44
CA LYS A 56 -14.91 -4.29 20.67
C LYS A 56 -13.58 -5.00 20.38
N LYS A 57 -13.52 -5.79 19.30
CA LYS A 57 -12.29 -6.37 18.78
C LYS A 57 -11.86 -5.56 17.58
N VAL A 58 -10.79 -4.80 17.73
CA VAL A 58 -10.24 -3.98 16.66
C VAL A 58 -9.80 -4.89 15.49
N PRO A 59 -10.28 -4.63 14.26
CA PRO A 59 -9.83 -5.35 13.08
C PRO A 59 -8.32 -5.18 12.84
N PRO A 60 -7.64 -6.16 12.22
CA PRO A 60 -6.22 -6.03 11.94
C PRO A 60 -5.97 -4.92 10.91
N SER A 61 -4.86 -4.19 11.06
CA SER A 61 -4.38 -3.26 10.04
C SER A 61 -4.01 -4.00 8.76
N LEU A 62 -4.36 -3.45 7.60
CA LEU A 62 -4.07 -4.03 6.29
C LEU A 62 -2.82 -3.46 5.61
N HIS A 63 -2.15 -2.46 6.21
CA HIS A 63 -0.93 -1.83 5.67
C HIS A 63 0.22 -2.82 5.40
N ALA A 64 0.25 -3.93 6.09
CA ALA A 64 1.32 -4.93 5.97
C ALA A 64 0.78 -6.32 5.59
N VAL A 65 -0.44 -6.41 5.08
CA VAL A 65 -1.09 -7.70 4.84
C VAL A 65 -0.24 -8.63 3.95
N PHE A 66 0.38 -8.11 2.90
CA PHE A 66 1.27 -8.85 2.00
C PHE A 66 2.76 -8.75 2.37
N LYS A 67 3.12 -8.00 3.41
CA LYS A 67 4.50 -7.95 3.92
C LYS A 67 4.74 -9.05 4.96
N SER A 68 3.69 -9.61 5.51
CA SER A 68 3.74 -10.73 6.45
C SER A 68 3.69 -12.06 5.68
N ALA A 69 4.35 -13.08 6.20
CA ALA A 69 4.27 -14.43 5.61
C ALA A 69 2.89 -15.07 5.77
N THR A 70 2.17 -14.68 6.83
CA THR A 70 0.85 -15.21 7.17
C THR A 70 -0.13 -14.11 7.51
N LEU A 71 -1.40 -14.37 7.24
CA LEU A 71 -2.52 -13.56 7.73
C LEU A 71 -2.69 -13.75 9.26
N PRO A 72 -3.45 -12.87 9.93
CA PRO A 72 -3.79 -13.04 11.35
C PRO A 72 -4.49 -14.38 11.68
N SER A 73 -5.02 -15.06 10.65
CA SER A 73 -5.58 -16.41 10.76
C SER A 73 -4.54 -17.52 10.83
N GLY A 74 -3.27 -17.24 10.54
CA GLY A 74 -2.20 -18.23 10.41
C GLY A 74 -2.06 -18.83 9.01
N THR A 75 -2.98 -18.54 8.08
CA THR A 75 -2.88 -18.98 6.68
C THR A 75 -1.89 -18.13 5.90
N PRO A 76 -1.28 -18.63 4.81
CA PRO A 76 -0.34 -17.84 4.00
C PRO A 76 -0.97 -16.54 3.47
N ALA A 77 -0.20 -15.44 3.49
CA ALA A 77 -0.66 -14.15 2.98
C ALA A 77 -0.51 -14.10 1.44
N THR A 78 -1.36 -14.84 0.75
CA THR A 78 -1.44 -14.89 -0.72
C THR A 78 -2.70 -14.20 -1.23
N ASP A 79 -2.69 -13.78 -2.51
CA ASP A 79 -3.88 -13.19 -3.16
C ASP A 79 -5.10 -14.11 -3.07
N ALA A 80 -4.89 -15.41 -3.26
CA ALA A 80 -5.96 -16.40 -3.19
C ALA A 80 -6.58 -16.45 -1.80
N GLU A 81 -5.77 -16.43 -0.75
CA GLU A 81 -6.26 -16.49 0.63
C GLU A 81 -6.91 -15.17 1.06
N VAL A 82 -6.31 -14.02 0.70
CA VAL A 82 -6.93 -12.71 0.96
C VAL A 82 -8.27 -12.60 0.22
N ARG A 83 -8.34 -12.98 -1.06
CA ARG A 83 -9.58 -13.06 -1.84
C ARG A 83 -10.61 -13.96 -1.13
N HIS A 84 -10.20 -15.14 -0.69
CA HIS A 84 -11.08 -16.07 0.03
C HIS A 84 -11.65 -15.42 1.30
N VAL A 85 -10.82 -14.82 2.14
CA VAL A 85 -11.26 -14.16 3.38
C VAL A 85 -12.21 -13.01 3.09
N VAL A 86 -11.93 -12.18 2.08
CA VAL A 86 -12.83 -11.07 1.68
C VAL A 86 -14.19 -11.60 1.23
N LEU A 87 -14.21 -12.60 0.35
CA LEU A 87 -15.46 -13.14 -0.17
C LEU A 87 -16.26 -13.91 0.88
N ALA A 88 -15.61 -14.73 1.69
CA ALA A 88 -16.28 -15.52 2.73
C ALA A 88 -16.68 -14.70 3.96
N GLY A 89 -15.92 -13.65 4.28
CA GLY A 89 -15.98 -13.00 5.58
C GLY A 89 -15.29 -13.82 6.66
N LYS A 90 -15.07 -13.22 7.84
CA LYS A 90 -14.47 -13.91 8.99
C LYS A 90 -14.84 -13.25 10.31
N GLY A 91 -15.50 -13.99 11.19
CA GLY A 91 -15.94 -13.45 12.49
C GLY A 91 -16.88 -12.27 12.31
N MET A 92 -16.44 -11.06 12.72
CA MET A 92 -17.23 -9.84 12.55
C MET A 92 -17.08 -9.20 11.15
N MET A 93 -16.11 -9.62 10.36
CA MET A 93 -15.96 -9.16 8.99
C MET A 93 -17.06 -9.76 8.12
N PRO A 94 -17.89 -8.93 7.46
CA PRO A 94 -18.97 -9.43 6.62
C PRO A 94 -18.43 -10.12 5.35
N SER A 95 -19.24 -10.99 4.78
CA SER A 95 -18.99 -11.54 3.44
C SER A 95 -19.19 -10.47 2.38
N PHE A 96 -18.25 -10.39 1.44
CA PHE A 96 -18.35 -9.57 0.24
C PHE A 96 -18.67 -10.39 -1.02
N ASN A 97 -19.11 -11.62 -0.86
CA ASN A 97 -19.52 -12.45 -1.99
C ASN A 97 -20.61 -11.76 -2.82
N GLY A 98 -20.41 -11.68 -4.14
CA GLY A 98 -21.32 -10.98 -5.06
C GLY A 98 -21.29 -9.44 -4.95
N ARG A 99 -20.39 -8.87 -4.16
CA ARG A 99 -20.23 -7.39 -4.02
C ARG A 99 -19.07 -6.82 -4.82
N PHE A 100 -18.19 -7.67 -5.29
CA PHE A 100 -17.08 -7.35 -6.18
C PHE A 100 -17.13 -8.28 -7.39
N ASP A 101 -16.94 -7.72 -8.57
CA ASP A 101 -16.56 -8.49 -9.74
C ASP A 101 -15.06 -8.84 -9.72
N ASP A 102 -14.60 -9.65 -10.67
CA ASP A 102 -13.20 -10.08 -10.71
C ASP A 102 -12.22 -8.94 -10.96
N ALA A 103 -12.59 -7.91 -11.73
CA ALA A 103 -11.77 -6.76 -12.00
C ALA A 103 -11.63 -5.89 -10.74
N GLN A 104 -12.72 -5.65 -10.02
CA GLN A 104 -12.75 -4.93 -8.74
C GLN A 104 -11.94 -5.64 -7.67
N MET A 105 -12.09 -6.96 -7.57
CA MET A 105 -11.29 -7.76 -6.63
C MET A 105 -9.80 -7.70 -6.97
N SER A 106 -9.44 -7.76 -8.24
CA SER A 106 -8.05 -7.63 -8.68
C SER A 106 -7.49 -6.23 -8.40
N ALA A 107 -8.31 -5.19 -8.56
CA ALA A 107 -7.93 -3.82 -8.23
C ALA A 107 -7.70 -3.65 -6.72
N LEU A 108 -8.60 -4.18 -5.88
CA LEU A 108 -8.45 -4.16 -4.43
C LEU A 108 -7.15 -4.85 -3.99
N LEU A 109 -6.85 -6.04 -4.51
CA LEU A 109 -5.62 -6.76 -4.21
C LEU A 109 -4.38 -5.98 -4.65
N ALA A 110 -4.40 -5.38 -5.86
CA ALA A 110 -3.32 -4.54 -6.34
C ALA A 110 -3.03 -3.37 -5.39
N TYR A 111 -4.06 -2.70 -4.89
CA TYR A 111 -3.89 -1.62 -3.91
C TYR A 111 -3.35 -2.13 -2.57
N LEU A 112 -3.83 -3.26 -2.06
CA LEU A 112 -3.32 -3.86 -0.83
C LEU A 112 -1.82 -4.21 -0.93
N HIS A 113 -1.34 -4.62 -2.12
CA HIS A 113 0.09 -4.86 -2.37
C HIS A 113 0.94 -3.59 -2.26
N THR A 114 0.37 -2.40 -2.46
CA THR A 114 1.10 -1.14 -2.24
C THR A 114 1.39 -0.87 -0.77
N GLY A 115 0.76 -1.59 0.16
CA GLY A 115 0.76 -1.32 1.59
C GLY A 115 -0.09 -0.10 1.94
N LEU A 116 -1.19 0.10 1.21
CA LEU A 116 -2.14 1.21 1.35
C LEU A 116 -1.50 2.59 1.12
N ARG A 117 -0.66 2.65 0.11
CA ARG A 117 0.04 3.89 -0.26
C ARG A 117 -0.96 4.96 -0.72
N GLU A 118 -0.79 6.19 -0.22
CA GLU A 118 -1.54 7.34 -0.71
C GLU A 118 -1.20 7.65 -2.17
N ALA A 119 -2.18 8.21 -2.91
CA ALA A 119 -1.90 8.76 -4.21
C ALA A 119 -0.91 9.93 -4.07
N ALA A 120 0.06 10.03 -4.99
CA ALA A 120 0.91 11.20 -5.06
C ALA A 120 0.04 12.43 -5.39
N PRO A 121 0.34 13.60 -4.79
CA PRO A 121 -0.38 14.84 -5.06
C PRO A 121 -0.22 15.30 -6.51
#